data_a0c867edd019ef1e21b6e42f83a15499
#
_entry.id   a0c867edd019ef1e21b6e42f83a15499
#
_cell.length_a   1.000
_cell.length_b   1.000
_cell.length_c   1.000
_cell.angle_alpha   90.00
_cell.angle_beta   90.00
_cell.angle_gamma   90.00
#
_symmetry.space_group_name_H-M   'P 1'
#
loop_
_entity.id
_entity.type
_entity.pdbx_description
1 polymer ?
#
loop_
_entity_poly.entity_id
_entity_poly.type
_entity_poly.pdbx_seq_one_letter_code
_entity_poly.pdbx_strand_id
1 'polypeptide(L)'
;MMADKERKVVIELQDVRREFHVGSEIVIALRGVSFKIHEGEFVTIMGTSGSGKSTLLNQLGCLDTPTSGEYILDGVPVKKMRRRERAVLRNRKIGFIFQNYNLLAKTTAVENVELPLMYNSAYSAKQRRQAAIEALKAVGLGDRLEHKSNQMSGGQMQRVAIARALVNNPAVILADEATGNLDTRTSFEILVLFQELHRQGRTIIFVTHNPDIAQYSSRNIMLRDGKICSDVENNNILNAAEALAALPKQDD
;
A
#
# COMPACT_ATOMS: atom_id res chain seq x y z
N MET A 1 -30.31 -11.55 -11.41
CA MET A 1 -29.79 -11.70 -10.04
C MET A 1 -28.55 -12.59 -10.14
N MET A 2 -27.36 -12.02 -10.30
CA MET A 2 -26.11 -12.77 -10.18
C MET A 2 -25.87 -12.96 -8.68
N ALA A 3 -25.69 -14.20 -8.25
CA ALA A 3 -25.40 -14.57 -6.88
C ALA A 3 -24.19 -13.73 -6.40
N ASP A 4 -24.37 -13.08 -5.27
CA ASP A 4 -23.33 -12.36 -4.52
C ASP A 4 -22.28 -13.40 -4.11
N LYS A 5 -21.25 -13.57 -4.95
CA LYS A 5 -20.13 -14.44 -4.62
C LYS A 5 -19.43 -13.74 -3.46
N GLU A 6 -19.56 -14.27 -2.26
CA GLU A 6 -18.85 -13.77 -1.07
C GLU A 6 -17.40 -13.48 -1.45
N ARG A 7 -17.03 -12.18 -1.51
CA ARG A 7 -15.66 -11.77 -1.86
C ARG A 7 -14.72 -12.32 -0.81
N LYS A 8 -13.60 -12.88 -1.24
CA LYS A 8 -12.57 -13.42 -0.35
C LYS A 8 -12.07 -12.34 0.61
N VAL A 9 -11.99 -12.64 1.90
CA VAL A 9 -11.36 -11.77 2.90
C VAL A 9 -9.84 -11.88 2.75
N VAL A 10 -9.18 -10.75 2.46
CA VAL A 10 -7.72 -10.65 2.34
C VAL A 10 -7.09 -10.22 3.66
N ILE A 11 -7.72 -9.30 4.38
CA ILE A 11 -7.29 -8.84 5.70
C ILE A 11 -8.44 -8.97 6.68
N GLU A 12 -8.15 -9.53 7.85
CA GLU A 12 -9.07 -9.56 8.97
C GLU A 12 -8.32 -9.21 10.26
N LEU A 13 -8.79 -8.16 10.93
CA LEU A 13 -8.37 -7.78 12.28
C LEU A 13 -9.53 -8.03 13.25
N GLN A 14 -9.23 -8.66 14.38
CA GLN A 14 -10.19 -8.95 15.47
C GLN A 14 -9.62 -8.46 16.80
N ASP A 15 -10.18 -7.40 17.36
CA ASP A 15 -9.80 -6.74 18.62
C ASP A 15 -8.27 -6.52 18.74
N VAL A 16 -7.64 -6.07 17.67
CA VAL A 16 -6.19 -5.86 17.62
C VAL A 16 -5.79 -4.69 18.52
N ARG A 17 -4.92 -4.98 19.50
CA ARG A 17 -4.32 -4.00 20.41
C ARG A 17 -2.83 -3.96 20.21
N ARG A 18 -2.25 -2.78 20.35
CA ARG A 18 -0.80 -2.59 20.36
C ARG A 18 -0.39 -1.62 21.44
N GLU A 19 0.47 -2.09 22.32
CA GLU A 19 1.01 -1.37 23.45
C GLU A 19 2.55 -1.30 23.31
N PHE A 20 3.11 -0.17 23.69
CA PHE A 20 4.54 0.05 23.76
C PHE A 20 4.93 0.42 25.20
N HIS A 21 5.97 -0.24 25.70
CA HIS A 21 6.57 0.11 27.00
C HIS A 21 7.65 1.16 26.77
N VAL A 22 7.46 2.36 27.33
CA VAL A 22 8.41 3.48 27.26
C VAL A 22 8.82 3.82 28.69
N GLY A 23 9.94 3.29 29.15
CA GLY A 23 10.32 3.37 30.56
C GLY A 23 9.28 2.69 31.47
N SER A 24 8.70 3.45 32.41
CA SER A 24 7.62 2.99 33.29
C SER A 24 6.21 3.17 32.76
N GLU A 25 6.06 3.81 31.59
CA GLU A 25 4.75 4.12 31.03
C GLU A 25 4.35 3.11 29.94
N ILE A 26 3.03 2.88 29.80
CA ILE A 26 2.45 2.07 28.73
C ILE A 26 1.70 3.00 27.78
N VAL A 27 2.19 3.08 26.55
CA VAL A 27 1.53 3.82 25.46
C VAL A 27 0.68 2.85 24.64
N ILE A 28 -0.64 3.01 24.68
CA ILE A 28 -1.58 2.18 23.92
C ILE A 28 -1.83 2.85 22.56
N ALA A 29 -1.21 2.34 21.52
CA ALA A 29 -1.30 2.89 20.17
C ALA A 29 -2.51 2.35 19.38
N LEU A 30 -2.94 1.09 19.62
CA LEU A 30 -4.18 0.53 19.07
C LEU A 30 -5.01 -0.06 20.23
N ARG A 31 -6.31 0.22 20.21
CA ARG A 31 -7.23 -0.02 21.34
C ARG A 31 -8.41 -0.92 20.96
N GLY A 32 -8.12 -2.06 20.29
CA GLY A 32 -9.16 -2.99 19.88
C GLY A 32 -9.72 -2.68 18.49
N VAL A 33 -8.82 -2.64 17.50
CA VAL A 33 -9.18 -2.38 16.09
C VAL A 33 -9.70 -3.66 15.46
N SER A 34 -10.90 -3.60 14.84
CA SER A 34 -11.55 -4.71 14.15
C SER A 34 -12.13 -4.24 12.82
N PHE A 35 -11.73 -4.88 11.72
CA PHE A 35 -12.32 -4.73 10.40
C PHE A 35 -11.89 -5.86 9.48
N LYS A 36 -12.59 -5.99 8.33
CA LYS A 36 -12.21 -6.89 7.23
C LYS A 36 -12.02 -6.09 5.96
N ILE A 37 -11.08 -6.53 5.12
CA ILE A 37 -10.89 -6.01 3.76
C ILE A 37 -11.00 -7.20 2.81
N HIS A 38 -11.83 -7.02 1.77
CA HIS A 38 -12.08 -8.04 0.77
C HIS A 38 -11.22 -7.83 -0.47
N GLU A 39 -11.03 -8.89 -1.22
CA GLU A 39 -10.30 -8.85 -2.49
C GLU A 39 -10.94 -7.84 -3.45
N GLY A 40 -10.11 -7.01 -4.07
CA GLY A 40 -10.55 -5.98 -5.00
C GLY A 40 -11.11 -4.72 -4.35
N GLU A 41 -11.01 -4.51 -3.03
CA GLU A 41 -11.38 -3.24 -2.41
C GLU A 41 -10.25 -2.20 -2.57
N PHE A 42 -10.64 -0.94 -2.73
CA PHE A 42 -9.76 0.21 -2.56
C PHE A 42 -10.20 0.97 -1.30
N VAL A 43 -9.46 0.77 -0.23
CA VAL A 43 -9.77 1.31 1.10
C VAL A 43 -8.81 2.44 1.45
N THR A 44 -9.32 3.59 1.88
CA THR A 44 -8.51 4.65 2.47
C THR A 44 -8.63 4.63 4.00
N ILE A 45 -7.50 4.60 4.69
CA ILE A 45 -7.41 4.71 6.15
C ILE A 45 -6.92 6.11 6.49
N MET A 46 -7.77 6.87 7.16
CA MET A 46 -7.50 8.26 7.56
C MET A 46 -7.40 8.41 9.08
N GLY A 47 -6.86 9.54 9.50
CA GLY A 47 -6.83 9.98 10.90
C GLY A 47 -5.82 11.11 11.11
N THR A 48 -5.95 11.82 12.22
CA THR A 48 -5.01 12.88 12.61
C THR A 48 -3.63 12.34 12.97
N SER A 49 -2.62 13.21 13.11
CA SER A 49 -1.33 12.81 13.66
C SER A 49 -1.53 12.19 15.05
N GLY A 50 -0.80 11.11 15.35
CA GLY A 50 -0.92 10.39 16.62
C GLY A 50 -2.13 9.45 16.75
N SER A 51 -3.03 9.36 15.75
CA SER A 51 -4.21 8.48 15.82
C SER A 51 -3.91 6.98 15.81
N GLY A 52 -2.67 6.56 15.53
CA GLY A 52 -2.27 5.15 15.43
C GLY A 52 -2.12 4.60 14.01
N LYS A 53 -2.22 5.44 12.96
CA LYS A 53 -2.13 5.01 11.54
C LYS A 53 -0.84 4.26 11.22
N SER A 54 0.32 4.80 11.58
CA SER A 54 1.62 4.16 11.32
C SER A 54 1.76 2.84 12.09
N THR A 55 1.21 2.76 13.31
CA THR A 55 1.17 1.51 14.07
C THR A 55 0.26 0.49 13.37
N LEU A 56 -0.93 0.90 12.93
CA LEU A 56 -1.84 0.03 12.18
C LEU A 56 -1.21 -0.43 10.87
N LEU A 57 -0.57 0.47 10.11
CA LEU A 57 0.15 0.12 8.88
C LEU A 57 1.27 -0.91 9.14
N ASN A 58 2.04 -0.76 10.23
CA ASN A 58 3.06 -1.73 10.61
C ASN A 58 2.48 -3.11 10.97
N GLN A 59 1.30 -3.15 11.59
CA GLN A 59 0.57 -4.40 11.84
C GLN A 59 0.12 -5.03 10.50
N LEU A 60 -0.60 -4.27 9.67
CA LEU A 60 -1.07 -4.72 8.35
C LEU A 60 0.09 -5.20 7.47
N GLY A 61 1.23 -4.51 7.57
CA GLY A 61 2.46 -4.82 6.85
C GLY A 61 3.26 -6.00 7.40
N CYS A 62 2.81 -6.68 8.46
CA CYS A 62 3.58 -7.72 9.14
C CYS A 62 5.00 -7.27 9.57
N LEU A 63 5.19 -5.97 9.78
CA LEU A 63 6.44 -5.39 10.31
C LEU A 63 6.49 -5.50 11.83
N ASP A 64 5.32 -5.46 12.46
CA ASP A 64 5.12 -5.60 13.89
C ASP A 64 4.05 -6.67 14.19
N THR A 65 3.84 -6.99 15.47
CA THR A 65 2.83 -7.96 15.91
C THR A 65 1.91 -7.34 16.96
N PRO A 66 0.63 -7.70 16.98
CA PRO A 66 -0.30 -7.22 17.99
C PRO A 66 0.10 -7.72 19.39
N THR A 67 -0.11 -6.89 20.41
CA THR A 67 0.00 -7.28 21.82
C THR A 67 -1.13 -8.27 22.16
N SER A 68 -2.36 -7.99 21.70
CA SER A 68 -3.51 -8.88 21.81
C SER A 68 -4.42 -8.77 20.58
N GLY A 69 -5.45 -9.64 20.49
CA GLY A 69 -6.30 -9.75 19.31
C GLY A 69 -5.71 -10.66 18.23
N GLU A 70 -6.37 -10.76 17.10
CA GLU A 70 -5.99 -11.64 15.98
C GLU A 70 -5.80 -10.79 14.70
N TYR A 71 -4.77 -11.13 13.93
CA TYR A 71 -4.57 -10.64 12.57
C TYR A 71 -4.40 -11.81 11.61
N ILE A 72 -5.24 -11.84 10.58
CA ILE A 72 -5.24 -12.86 9.52
C ILE A 72 -4.99 -12.15 8.19
N LEU A 73 -3.94 -12.56 7.46
CA LEU A 73 -3.59 -12.07 6.13
C LEU A 73 -3.76 -13.20 5.12
N ASP A 74 -4.65 -13.02 4.15
CA ASP A 74 -4.95 -13.99 3.09
C ASP A 74 -5.18 -15.41 3.64
N GLY A 75 -5.98 -15.51 4.72
CA GLY A 75 -6.29 -16.75 5.42
C GLY A 75 -5.21 -17.25 6.38
N VAL A 76 -4.08 -16.54 6.52
CA VAL A 76 -2.94 -16.97 7.35
C VAL A 76 -2.88 -16.16 8.65
N PRO A 77 -2.99 -16.80 9.85
CA PRO A 77 -2.88 -16.09 11.12
C PRO A 77 -1.44 -15.65 11.40
N VAL A 78 -1.23 -14.34 11.58
CA VAL A 78 0.10 -13.70 11.65
C VAL A 78 0.68 -13.69 13.06
N LYS A 79 -0.17 -13.61 14.11
CA LYS A 79 0.24 -13.38 15.50
C LYS A 79 1.29 -14.37 16.03
N LYS A 80 1.16 -15.66 15.67
CA LYS A 80 2.04 -16.73 16.17
C LYS A 80 3.27 -16.96 15.30
N MET A 81 3.43 -16.23 14.20
CA MET A 81 4.53 -16.40 13.27
C MET A 81 5.85 -15.87 13.83
N ARG A 82 6.94 -16.60 13.59
CA ARG A 82 8.31 -16.14 13.84
C ARG A 82 8.67 -15.01 12.87
N ARG A 83 9.64 -14.19 13.24
CA ARG A 83 10.10 -13.05 12.41
C ARG A 83 10.42 -13.45 10.95
N ARG A 84 11.06 -14.59 10.75
CA ARG A 84 11.41 -15.12 9.40
C ARG A 84 10.16 -15.48 8.60
N GLU A 85 9.19 -16.14 9.21
CA GLU A 85 7.94 -16.54 8.56
C GLU A 85 7.13 -15.31 8.14
N ARG A 86 7.02 -14.30 9.01
CA ARG A 86 6.39 -13.02 8.68
C ARG A 86 7.09 -12.31 7.52
N ALA A 87 8.44 -12.34 7.47
CA ALA A 87 9.19 -11.73 6.38
C ALA A 87 8.89 -12.41 5.03
N VAL A 88 8.76 -13.74 5.01
CA VAL A 88 8.37 -14.50 3.81
C VAL A 88 6.93 -14.20 3.42
N LEU A 89 5.99 -14.20 4.38
CA LEU A 89 4.58 -13.88 4.13
C LEU A 89 4.45 -12.47 3.56
N ARG A 90 5.10 -11.48 4.19
CA ARG A 90 5.13 -10.08 3.73
C ARG A 90 5.64 -9.98 2.30
N ASN A 91 6.78 -10.60 2.00
CA ASN A 91 7.37 -10.55 0.65
C ASN A 91 6.41 -11.10 -0.42
N ARG A 92 5.64 -12.15 -0.10
CA ARG A 92 4.75 -12.82 -1.06
C ARG A 92 3.37 -12.17 -1.17
N LYS A 93 2.87 -11.54 -0.09
CA LYS A 93 1.46 -11.13 0.01
C LYS A 93 1.26 -9.62 0.05
N ILE A 94 2.31 -8.85 0.33
CA ILE A 94 2.20 -7.40 0.54
C ILE A 94 3.13 -6.66 -0.39
N GLY A 95 2.59 -5.70 -1.14
CA GLY A 95 3.35 -4.70 -1.86
C GLY A 95 3.36 -3.39 -1.09
N PHE A 96 4.53 -2.89 -0.69
CA PHE A 96 4.67 -1.62 0.02
C PHE A 96 5.02 -0.47 -0.90
N ILE A 97 4.32 0.65 -0.72
CA ILE A 97 4.59 1.93 -1.36
C ILE A 97 4.69 2.98 -0.25
N PHE A 98 5.84 3.66 -0.15
CA PHE A 98 6.13 4.63 0.91
C PHE A 98 6.15 6.05 0.36
N GLN A 99 5.89 7.04 1.21
CA GLN A 99 5.97 8.46 0.91
C GLN A 99 7.34 8.89 0.36
N ASN A 100 8.43 8.36 0.93
CA ASN A 100 9.81 8.66 0.54
C ASN A 100 10.37 7.68 -0.50
N TYR A 101 9.51 6.98 -1.25
CA TYR A 101 9.85 6.00 -2.28
C TYR A 101 10.69 4.81 -1.77
N ASN A 102 11.62 5.02 -0.85
CA ASN A 102 12.55 4.03 -0.29
C ASN A 102 13.28 3.22 -1.37
N LEU A 103 13.74 3.91 -2.42
CA LEU A 103 14.57 3.32 -3.47
C LEU A 103 16.03 3.29 -3.04
N LEU A 104 16.75 2.27 -3.48
CA LEU A 104 18.19 2.21 -3.32
C LEU A 104 18.84 3.20 -4.29
N ALA A 105 19.51 4.23 -3.75
CA ALA A 105 19.97 5.38 -4.54
C ALA A 105 21.05 5.04 -5.59
N LYS A 106 21.87 3.99 -5.35
CA LYS A 106 22.97 3.62 -6.24
C LYS A 106 22.60 2.58 -7.28
N THR A 107 21.36 2.06 -7.25
CA THR A 107 20.85 1.02 -8.14
C THR A 107 19.91 1.63 -9.18
N THR A 108 19.76 0.93 -10.30
CA THR A 108 18.86 1.32 -11.39
C THR A 108 17.38 1.08 -11.03
N ALA A 109 16.45 1.58 -11.83
CA ALA A 109 15.03 1.32 -11.67
C ALA A 109 14.73 -0.19 -11.71
N VAL A 110 15.25 -0.89 -12.69
CA VAL A 110 15.03 -2.32 -12.84
C VAL A 110 15.62 -3.11 -11.66
N GLU A 111 16.80 -2.77 -11.17
CA GLU A 111 17.41 -3.41 -9.99
C GLU A 111 16.58 -3.16 -8.73
N ASN A 112 16.03 -1.95 -8.54
CA ASN A 112 15.12 -1.68 -7.43
C ASN A 112 13.85 -2.56 -7.48
N VAL A 113 13.30 -2.78 -8.67
CA VAL A 113 12.10 -3.62 -8.86
C VAL A 113 12.42 -5.10 -8.74
N GLU A 114 13.64 -5.55 -9.08
CA GLU A 114 14.08 -6.94 -8.88
C GLU A 114 14.21 -7.35 -7.40
N LEU A 115 14.47 -6.41 -6.50
CA LEU A 115 14.77 -6.69 -5.09
C LEU A 115 13.78 -7.65 -4.40
N PRO A 116 12.46 -7.47 -4.45
CA PRO A 116 11.52 -8.40 -3.82
C PRO A 116 11.62 -9.83 -4.39
N LEU A 117 11.93 -9.97 -5.68
CA LEU A 117 12.06 -11.26 -6.34
C LEU A 117 13.33 -12.04 -5.93
N MET A 118 14.37 -11.34 -5.44
CA MET A 118 15.59 -11.98 -4.94
C MET A 118 15.32 -12.88 -3.72
N TYR A 119 14.26 -12.60 -2.96
CA TYR A 119 13.84 -13.41 -1.82
C TYR A 119 12.87 -14.54 -2.20
N ASN A 120 12.57 -14.70 -3.50
CA ASN A 120 11.69 -15.73 -4.02
C ASN A 120 12.50 -16.72 -4.86
N SER A 121 12.79 -17.89 -4.28
CA SER A 121 13.62 -18.95 -4.93
C SER A 121 12.98 -19.56 -6.20
N ALA A 122 11.72 -19.25 -6.49
CA ALA A 122 11.05 -19.73 -7.71
C ALA A 122 11.53 -19.03 -8.98
N TYR A 123 12.23 -17.89 -8.87
CA TYR A 123 12.69 -17.11 -10.02
C TYR A 123 14.20 -17.25 -10.25
N SER A 124 14.61 -17.63 -11.46
CA SER A 124 15.98 -17.48 -11.95
C SER A 124 16.34 -15.99 -12.14
N ALA A 125 17.62 -15.64 -12.24
CA ALA A 125 18.06 -14.26 -12.46
C ALA A 125 17.43 -13.65 -13.74
N LYS A 126 17.36 -14.43 -14.83
CA LYS A 126 16.73 -13.99 -16.09
C LYS A 126 15.23 -13.70 -15.91
N GLN A 127 14.52 -14.57 -15.18
CA GLN A 127 13.08 -14.38 -14.92
C GLN A 127 12.82 -13.17 -14.03
N ARG A 128 13.66 -12.93 -13.01
CA ARG A 128 13.54 -11.73 -12.15
C ARG A 128 13.69 -10.45 -12.97
N ARG A 129 14.74 -10.39 -13.81
CA ARG A 129 15.00 -9.23 -14.67
C ARG A 129 13.81 -8.97 -15.61
N GLN A 130 13.30 -10.01 -16.25
CA GLN A 130 12.17 -9.89 -17.16
C GLN A 130 10.90 -9.41 -16.45
N ALA A 131 10.56 -9.97 -15.28
CA ALA A 131 9.41 -9.56 -14.49
C ALA A 131 9.53 -8.09 -14.03
N ALA A 132 10.73 -7.65 -13.65
CA ALA A 132 10.97 -6.26 -13.28
C ALA A 132 10.80 -5.30 -14.46
N ILE A 133 11.27 -5.66 -15.66
CA ILE A 133 11.07 -4.89 -16.88
C ILE A 133 9.59 -4.76 -17.21
N GLU A 134 8.83 -5.84 -17.12
CA GLU A 134 7.39 -5.85 -17.37
C GLU A 134 6.64 -4.96 -16.37
N ALA A 135 6.99 -5.06 -15.09
CA ALA A 135 6.40 -4.21 -14.06
C ALA A 135 6.68 -2.72 -14.29
N LEU A 136 7.91 -2.35 -14.72
CA LEU A 136 8.25 -0.97 -15.07
C LEU A 136 7.50 -0.47 -16.31
N LYS A 137 7.35 -1.31 -17.33
CA LYS A 137 6.54 -0.98 -18.51
C LYS A 137 5.08 -0.74 -18.14
N ALA A 138 4.52 -1.55 -17.25
CA ALA A 138 3.14 -1.43 -16.81
C ALA A 138 2.84 -0.10 -16.08
N VAL A 139 3.86 0.55 -15.49
CA VAL A 139 3.74 1.88 -14.88
C VAL A 139 4.25 3.02 -15.76
N GLY A 140 4.53 2.76 -17.06
CA GLY A 140 4.94 3.77 -18.03
C GLY A 140 6.42 4.17 -17.96
N LEU A 141 7.31 3.28 -17.46
CA LEU A 141 8.76 3.53 -17.31
C LEU A 141 9.62 2.58 -18.16
N GLY A 142 9.11 2.12 -19.30
CA GLY A 142 9.84 1.19 -20.18
C GLY A 142 11.11 1.77 -20.80
N ASP A 143 11.21 3.10 -20.91
CA ASP A 143 12.38 3.87 -21.43
C ASP A 143 13.36 4.29 -20.31
N ARG A 144 13.08 3.99 -19.04
CA ARG A 144 13.83 4.43 -17.87
C ARG A 144 14.46 3.29 -17.06
N LEU A 145 14.58 2.09 -17.62
CA LEU A 145 15.00 0.86 -16.92
C LEU A 145 16.35 1.00 -16.20
N GLU A 146 17.33 1.65 -16.86
CA GLU A 146 18.71 1.80 -16.37
C GLU A 146 18.96 3.12 -15.61
N HIS A 147 17.93 3.98 -15.46
CA HIS A 147 18.07 5.24 -14.72
C HIS A 147 18.15 4.97 -13.21
N LYS A 148 19.02 5.71 -12.53
CA LYS A 148 19.15 5.72 -11.07
C LYS A 148 18.19 6.75 -10.45
N SER A 149 17.92 6.65 -9.16
CA SER A 149 16.96 7.52 -8.46
C SER A 149 17.30 9.03 -8.61
N ASN A 150 18.59 9.40 -8.65
CA ASN A 150 19.03 10.78 -8.85
C ASN A 150 18.88 11.30 -10.28
N GLN A 151 18.43 10.47 -11.20
CA GLN A 151 18.16 10.80 -12.62
C GLN A 151 16.65 10.80 -12.92
N MET A 152 15.82 10.72 -11.88
CA MET A 152 14.37 10.60 -11.98
C MET A 152 13.64 11.70 -11.23
N SER A 153 12.49 12.13 -11.75
CA SER A 153 11.56 12.99 -11.03
C SER A 153 10.91 12.25 -9.85
N GLY A 154 10.29 13.00 -8.93
CA GLY A 154 9.53 12.41 -7.82
C GLY A 154 8.45 11.44 -8.28
N GLY A 155 7.68 11.81 -9.30
CA GLY A 155 6.65 10.96 -9.90
C GLY A 155 7.21 9.70 -10.55
N GLN A 156 8.36 9.79 -11.23
CA GLN A 156 9.05 8.63 -11.78
C GLN A 156 9.55 7.69 -10.67
N MET A 157 10.14 8.23 -9.61
CA MET A 157 10.56 7.44 -8.44
C MET A 157 9.37 6.73 -7.77
N GLN A 158 8.23 7.40 -7.67
CA GLN A 158 7.01 6.79 -7.13
C GLN A 158 6.48 5.68 -8.02
N ARG A 159 6.49 5.85 -9.34
CA ARG A 159 6.14 4.78 -10.29
C ARG A 159 7.08 3.57 -10.17
N VAL A 160 8.40 3.76 -9.95
CA VAL A 160 9.34 2.67 -9.65
C VAL A 160 8.96 1.95 -8.35
N ALA A 161 8.61 2.71 -7.28
CA ALA A 161 8.17 2.13 -6.02
C ALA A 161 6.86 1.32 -6.18
N ILE A 162 5.92 1.79 -7.01
CA ILE A 162 4.70 1.06 -7.36
C ILE A 162 5.03 -0.22 -8.14
N ALA A 163 5.88 -0.15 -9.16
CA ALA A 163 6.32 -1.34 -9.91
C ALA A 163 6.97 -2.38 -9.00
N ARG A 164 7.84 -1.94 -8.08
CA ARG A 164 8.47 -2.80 -7.06
C ARG A 164 7.43 -3.45 -6.13
N ALA A 165 6.39 -2.72 -5.75
CA ALA A 165 5.32 -3.27 -4.93
C ALA A 165 4.50 -4.36 -5.65
N LEU A 166 4.33 -4.23 -6.97
CA LEU A 166 3.51 -5.11 -7.79
C LEU A 166 4.23 -6.39 -8.27
N VAL A 167 5.56 -6.39 -8.32
CA VAL A 167 6.36 -7.40 -9.04
C VAL A 167 6.16 -8.84 -8.54
N ASN A 168 5.84 -9.03 -7.25
CA ASN A 168 5.51 -10.35 -6.66
C ASN A 168 4.03 -10.71 -6.77
N ASN A 169 3.20 -9.94 -7.49
CA ASN A 169 1.75 -10.12 -7.56
C ASN A 169 1.10 -10.26 -6.16
N PRO A 170 1.22 -9.24 -5.29
CA PRO A 170 0.78 -9.31 -3.91
C PRO A 170 -0.74 -9.42 -3.79
N ALA A 171 -1.23 -9.97 -2.66
CA ALA A 171 -2.65 -10.02 -2.31
C ALA A 171 -3.19 -8.63 -1.92
N VAL A 172 -2.32 -7.74 -1.39
CA VAL A 172 -2.67 -6.37 -0.99
C VAL A 172 -1.52 -5.41 -1.24
N ILE A 173 -1.85 -4.20 -1.68
CA ILE A 173 -0.94 -3.08 -1.81
C ILE A 173 -1.19 -2.14 -0.62
N LEU A 174 -0.14 -1.87 0.17
CA LEU A 174 -0.16 -0.91 1.27
C LEU A 174 0.57 0.36 0.83
N ALA A 175 -0.15 1.45 0.68
CA ALA A 175 0.37 2.75 0.26
C ALA A 175 0.34 3.72 1.45
N ASP A 176 1.51 4.12 1.94
CA ASP A 176 1.69 5.06 3.04
C ASP A 176 2.00 6.45 2.47
N GLU A 177 1.01 7.35 2.53
CA GLU A 177 1.10 8.72 2.03
C GLU A 177 1.76 8.83 0.64
N ALA A 178 1.39 7.92 -0.27
CA ALA A 178 2.08 7.69 -1.54
C ALA A 178 2.08 8.91 -2.51
N THR A 179 1.34 9.97 -2.19
CA THR A 179 1.31 11.23 -2.96
C THR A 179 1.86 12.43 -2.17
N GLY A 180 2.25 12.23 -0.89
CA GLY A 180 2.55 13.34 0.01
C GLY A 180 3.78 14.19 -0.35
N ASN A 181 4.70 13.66 -1.15
CA ASN A 181 5.91 14.36 -1.60
C ASN A 181 5.86 14.77 -3.08
N LEU A 182 4.67 14.77 -3.69
CA LEU A 182 4.47 15.07 -5.10
C LEU A 182 3.71 16.38 -5.28
N ASP A 183 3.95 17.07 -6.38
CA ASP A 183 3.12 18.18 -6.79
C ASP A 183 1.69 17.72 -7.12
N THR A 184 0.76 18.66 -7.23
CA THR A 184 -0.65 18.37 -7.43
C THR A 184 -0.91 17.54 -8.69
N ARG A 185 -0.33 17.87 -9.82
CA ARG A 185 -0.55 17.16 -11.09
C ARG A 185 -0.01 15.73 -11.01
N THR A 186 1.22 15.58 -10.57
CA THR A 186 1.86 14.27 -10.37
C THR A 186 1.09 13.42 -9.35
N SER A 187 0.52 14.02 -8.29
CA SER A 187 -0.33 13.32 -7.32
C SER A 187 -1.57 12.73 -7.99
N PHE A 188 -2.25 13.48 -8.87
CA PHE A 188 -3.39 12.96 -9.62
C PHE A 188 -2.98 11.88 -10.62
N GLU A 189 -1.83 11.99 -11.28
CA GLU A 189 -1.32 10.91 -12.15
C GLU A 189 -1.11 9.61 -11.39
N ILE A 190 -0.59 9.68 -10.16
CA ILE A 190 -0.43 8.51 -9.30
C ILE A 190 -1.80 7.97 -8.83
N LEU A 191 -2.77 8.84 -8.54
CA LEU A 191 -4.14 8.41 -8.21
C LEU A 191 -4.84 7.72 -9.38
N VAL A 192 -4.65 8.22 -10.61
CA VAL A 192 -5.13 7.54 -11.83
C VAL A 192 -4.55 6.13 -11.90
N LEU A 193 -3.25 5.96 -11.67
CA LEU A 193 -2.62 4.66 -11.66
C LEU A 193 -3.20 3.74 -10.57
N PHE A 194 -3.46 4.23 -9.36
CA PHE A 194 -4.12 3.45 -8.31
C PHE A 194 -5.55 3.03 -8.69
N GLN A 195 -6.35 3.92 -9.27
CA GLN A 195 -7.69 3.58 -9.75
C GLN A 195 -7.65 2.57 -10.90
N GLU A 196 -6.63 2.62 -11.74
CA GLU A 196 -6.39 1.64 -12.80
C GLU A 196 -6.05 0.25 -12.24
N LEU A 197 -5.17 0.19 -11.25
CA LEU A 197 -4.85 -1.04 -10.53
C LEU A 197 -6.08 -1.61 -9.81
N HIS A 198 -6.89 -0.77 -9.18
CA HIS A 198 -8.16 -1.17 -8.55
C HIS A 198 -9.14 -1.76 -9.60
N ARG A 199 -9.31 -1.13 -10.75
CA ARG A 199 -10.14 -1.65 -11.86
C ARG A 199 -9.65 -3.01 -12.39
N GLN A 200 -8.35 -3.29 -12.27
CA GLN A 200 -7.76 -4.60 -12.59
C GLN A 200 -7.97 -5.63 -11.46
N GLY A 201 -8.73 -5.31 -10.41
CA GLY A 201 -9.04 -6.20 -9.29
C GLY A 201 -7.98 -6.21 -8.17
N ARG A 202 -7.04 -5.26 -8.13
CA ARG A 202 -6.06 -5.17 -7.04
C ARG A 202 -6.71 -4.65 -5.76
N THR A 203 -6.35 -5.26 -4.64
CA THR A 203 -6.73 -4.79 -3.31
C THR A 203 -5.74 -3.73 -2.87
N ILE A 204 -6.23 -2.53 -2.51
CA ILE A 204 -5.40 -1.38 -2.18
C ILE A 204 -5.83 -0.81 -0.83
N ILE A 205 -4.85 -0.58 0.05
CA ILE A 205 -5.03 0.19 1.28
C ILE A 205 -4.16 1.41 1.19
N PHE A 206 -4.79 2.57 1.15
CA PHE A 206 -4.11 3.86 1.10
C PHE A 206 -4.22 4.54 2.46
N VAL A 207 -3.08 4.77 3.13
CA VAL A 207 -3.02 5.48 4.41
C VAL A 207 -2.68 6.94 4.13
N THR A 208 -3.51 7.87 4.58
CA THR A 208 -3.29 9.31 4.37
C THR A 208 -3.91 10.15 5.47
N HIS A 209 -3.43 11.36 5.63
CA HIS A 209 -4.10 12.40 6.41
C HIS A 209 -4.86 13.40 5.54
N ASN A 210 -4.78 13.28 4.21
CA ASN A 210 -5.46 14.14 3.25
C ASN A 210 -6.88 13.60 2.94
N PRO A 211 -7.96 14.31 3.34
CA PRO A 211 -9.33 13.86 3.11
C PRO A 211 -9.74 13.88 1.63
N ASP A 212 -9.07 14.68 0.79
CA ASP A 212 -9.39 14.74 -0.63
C ASP A 212 -9.09 13.41 -1.34
N ILE A 213 -8.02 12.73 -0.92
CA ILE A 213 -7.65 11.41 -1.46
C ILE A 213 -8.72 10.37 -1.19
N ALA A 214 -9.42 10.46 -0.05
CA ALA A 214 -10.46 9.52 0.33
C ALA A 214 -11.65 9.49 -0.64
N GLN A 215 -11.88 10.58 -1.38
CA GLN A 215 -12.96 10.66 -2.36
C GLN A 215 -12.73 9.75 -3.57
N TYR A 216 -11.50 9.28 -3.80
CA TYR A 216 -11.09 8.42 -4.92
C TYR A 216 -11.09 6.93 -4.59
N SER A 217 -11.36 6.54 -3.35
CA SER A 217 -11.43 5.15 -2.90
C SER A 217 -12.87 4.68 -2.69
N SER A 218 -13.09 3.35 -2.69
CA SER A 218 -14.43 2.76 -2.55
C SER A 218 -14.91 2.67 -1.10
N ARG A 219 -14.01 2.80 -0.10
CA ARG A 219 -14.35 2.69 1.32
C ARG A 219 -13.37 3.50 2.16
N ASN A 220 -13.88 4.15 3.20
CA ASN A 220 -13.13 5.04 4.07
C ASN A 220 -13.22 4.60 5.53
N ILE A 221 -12.06 4.32 6.13
CA ILE A 221 -11.91 3.97 7.55
C ILE A 221 -11.24 5.15 8.25
N MET A 222 -11.90 5.69 9.28
CA MET A 222 -11.35 6.78 10.11
C MET A 222 -10.81 6.22 11.42
N LEU A 223 -9.52 6.43 11.66
CA LEU A 223 -8.83 6.06 12.89
C LEU A 223 -8.63 7.30 13.78
N ARG A 224 -9.02 7.17 15.05
CA ARG A 224 -8.85 8.21 16.06
C ARG A 224 -8.49 7.59 17.40
N ASP A 225 -7.44 8.08 18.05
CA ASP A 225 -6.97 7.64 19.39
C ASP A 225 -6.84 6.10 19.50
N GLY A 226 -6.34 5.45 18.43
CA GLY A 226 -6.13 4.01 18.39
C GLY A 226 -7.40 3.19 18.16
N LYS A 227 -8.55 3.82 17.82
CA LYS A 227 -9.83 3.15 17.55
C LYS A 227 -10.38 3.54 16.17
N ILE A 228 -11.16 2.65 15.57
CA ILE A 228 -11.98 3.01 14.41
C ILE A 228 -13.19 3.78 14.91
N CYS A 229 -13.38 5.00 14.41
CA CYS A 229 -14.54 5.83 14.72
C CYS A 229 -15.54 5.92 13.56
N SER A 230 -15.13 5.55 12.35
CA SER A 230 -16.00 5.46 11.17
C SER A 230 -15.44 4.44 10.20
N ASP A 231 -16.32 3.69 9.54
CA ASP A 231 -16.03 2.73 8.47
C ASP A 231 -17.22 2.76 7.52
N VAL A 232 -17.04 3.44 6.38
CA VAL A 232 -18.15 3.75 5.45
C VAL A 232 -17.76 3.48 4.01
N GLU A 233 -18.68 2.92 3.25
CA GLU A 233 -18.56 2.81 1.79
C GLU A 233 -18.72 4.18 1.13
N ASN A 234 -17.92 4.43 0.11
CA ASN A 234 -18.01 5.61 -0.74
C ASN A 234 -18.81 5.27 -2.01
N ASN A 235 -20.08 5.66 -2.03
CA ASN A 235 -20.96 5.42 -3.17
C ASN A 235 -20.79 6.47 -4.30
N ASN A 236 -19.96 7.50 -4.07
CA ASN A 236 -19.71 8.57 -5.05
C ASN A 236 -18.19 8.72 -5.27
N ILE A 237 -17.57 7.69 -5.85
CA ILE A 237 -16.13 7.66 -6.11
C ILE A 237 -15.80 8.64 -7.22
N LEU A 238 -14.96 9.63 -6.93
CA LEU A 238 -14.47 10.57 -7.92
C LEU A 238 -13.50 9.90 -8.91
N ASN A 239 -13.51 10.39 -10.15
CA ASN A 239 -12.61 9.92 -11.19
C ASN A 239 -11.32 10.77 -11.20
N ALA A 240 -10.18 10.14 -10.87
CA ALA A 240 -8.90 10.83 -10.83
C ALA A 240 -8.44 11.31 -12.21
N ALA A 241 -8.81 10.64 -13.30
CA ALA A 241 -8.46 11.07 -14.66
C ALA A 241 -9.22 12.33 -15.06
N GLU A 242 -10.49 12.47 -14.67
CA GLU A 242 -11.27 13.69 -14.90
C GLU A 242 -10.72 14.85 -14.08
N ALA A 243 -10.38 14.61 -12.81
CA ALA A 243 -9.75 15.62 -11.95
C ALA A 243 -8.39 16.07 -12.51
N LEU A 244 -7.57 15.15 -13.00
CA LEU A 244 -6.30 15.45 -13.67
C LEU A 244 -6.50 16.31 -14.93
N ALA A 245 -7.52 15.98 -15.75
CA ALA A 245 -7.84 16.70 -16.97
C ALA A 245 -8.34 18.14 -16.70
N ALA A 246 -8.98 18.37 -15.55
CA ALA A 246 -9.48 19.68 -15.14
C ALA A 246 -8.39 20.60 -14.58
N LEU A 247 -7.19 20.09 -14.27
CA LEU A 247 -6.07 20.93 -13.82
C LEU A 247 -5.57 21.85 -14.93
N PRO A 248 -5.20 23.11 -14.61
CA PRO A 248 -4.56 24.00 -15.56
C PRO A 248 -3.38 23.29 -16.25
N LYS A 249 -3.25 23.48 -17.59
CA LYS A 249 -2.02 23.05 -18.27
C LYS A 249 -0.87 23.85 -17.65
N GLN A 250 0.21 23.17 -17.29
CA GLN A 250 1.44 23.87 -16.96
C GLN A 250 1.86 24.61 -18.24
N ASP A 251 1.92 25.92 -18.17
CA ASP A 251 2.62 26.71 -19.18
C ASP A 251 4.11 26.33 -19.09
N ASP A 252 4.67 25.87 -20.20
CA ASP A 252 6.09 25.51 -20.37
C ASP A 252 7.01 26.71 -20.16
#